data_46a1463c367e064f242eb01d693b1dbf
#
_entry.id   46a1463c367e064f242eb01d693b1dbf
#
_cell.length_a   1.000
_cell.length_b   1.000
_cell.length_c   1.000
_cell.angle_alpha   90.00
_cell.angle_beta   90.00
_cell.angle_gamma   90.00
#
_symmetry.space_group_name_H-M   'P 1'
#
loop_
_entity.id
_entity.type
_entity.pdbx_description
1 polymer ?
#
loop_
_entity_poly.entity_id
_entity_poly.type
_entity_poly.pdbx_seq_one_letter_code
_entity_poly.pdbx_strand_id
1 'polypeptide(L)'
;LKRLSNKLGGAQLYVKREDRNHTGAHKLNHCMGEALLAKYMGKKKVIAETGAGQHGVALATAAAYFGLECDIYMGAVDIKKQAPNVARMKILGANVVEVTEGLQTLKEAVDAAFAAYCKEYKDAIYCIGSVLGPHPFPMMVRDFQSVVGIEAREQFVEMTGELPDAVVACV
;
A
#
# COMPACT_ATOMS: atom_id res chain seq x y z
N LEU A 1 24.70 3.76 3.56
CA LEU A 1 24.92 3.42 5.02
C LEU A 1 26.40 3.35 5.36
N LYS A 2 27.15 4.45 5.15
CA LYS A 2 28.63 4.50 5.23
C LYS A 2 29.24 3.81 6.47
N ARG A 3 28.70 4.09 7.68
CA ARG A 3 29.23 3.49 8.92
C ARG A 3 29.07 1.97 8.94
N LEU A 4 27.93 1.46 8.46
CA LEU A 4 27.66 0.03 8.42
C LEU A 4 28.52 -0.65 7.37
N SER A 5 28.64 -0.07 6.17
CA SER A 5 29.53 -0.55 5.11
C SER A 5 30.98 -0.70 5.61
N ASN A 6 31.50 0.33 6.27
CA ASN A 6 32.86 0.30 6.82
C ASN A 6 33.03 -0.75 7.93
N LYS A 7 32.00 -0.94 8.78
CA LYS A 7 32.05 -1.95 9.86
C LYS A 7 32.04 -3.38 9.32
N LEU A 8 31.30 -3.63 8.25
CA LEU A 8 31.20 -4.96 7.64
C LEU A 8 32.38 -5.32 6.75
N GLY A 9 33.09 -4.33 6.22
CA GLY A 9 34.28 -4.55 5.40
C GLY A 9 33.98 -5.31 4.11
N GLY A 10 33.03 -4.87 3.32
CA GLY A 10 32.63 -5.54 2.07
C GLY A 10 31.88 -4.60 1.16
N ALA A 11 30.68 -4.99 0.76
CA ALA A 11 29.82 -4.21 -0.12
C ALA A 11 29.48 -2.83 0.46
N GLN A 12 29.40 -1.83 -0.41
CA GLN A 12 28.86 -0.52 -0.06
C GLN A 12 27.33 -0.61 -0.01
N LEU A 13 26.76 -0.28 1.14
CA LEU A 13 25.34 -0.41 1.40
C LEU A 13 24.61 0.91 1.18
N TYR A 14 23.61 0.89 0.33
CA TYR A 14 22.70 1.99 0.07
C TYR A 14 21.26 1.58 0.45
N VAL A 15 20.41 2.54 0.76
CA VAL A 15 18.99 2.31 1.04
C VAL A 15 18.13 3.31 0.28
N LYS A 16 17.12 2.82 -0.40
CA LYS A 16 16.01 3.64 -0.89
C LYS A 16 15.07 3.90 0.29
N ARG A 17 14.96 5.16 0.70
CA ARG A 17 14.32 5.59 1.96
C ARG A 17 12.79 5.72 1.82
N GLU A 18 12.08 4.60 1.64
CA GLU A 18 10.62 4.57 1.57
C GLU A 18 9.94 4.89 2.91
N ASP A 19 10.64 4.83 4.01
CA ASP A 19 10.21 5.31 5.32
C ASP A 19 10.04 6.85 5.38
N ARG A 20 10.57 7.58 4.40
CA ARG A 20 10.39 9.04 4.24
C ARG A 20 9.11 9.40 3.45
N ASN A 21 8.41 8.44 2.88
CA ASN A 21 7.10 8.68 2.29
C ASN A 21 6.10 9.14 3.35
N HIS A 22 5.06 9.85 2.95
CA HIS A 22 4.08 10.44 3.86
C HIS A 22 3.55 9.42 4.86
N THR A 23 3.16 8.26 4.60
CA THR A 23 2.67 7.28 5.59
C THR A 23 3.77 6.50 6.32
N GLY A 24 5.03 6.76 6.01
CA GLY A 24 6.19 6.07 6.57
C GLY A 24 6.49 4.72 5.94
N ALA A 25 5.87 4.40 4.80
CA ALA A 25 6.05 3.12 4.10
C ALA A 25 5.79 3.26 2.58
N HIS A 26 6.16 2.21 1.83
CA HIS A 26 6.05 2.17 0.37
C HIS A 26 4.61 2.09 -0.17
N LYS A 27 3.64 1.68 0.62
CA LYS A 27 2.25 1.44 0.19
C LYS A 27 1.59 2.68 -0.44
N LEU A 28 1.97 3.88 -0.02
CA LEU A 28 1.41 5.11 -0.57
C LEU A 28 1.66 5.24 -2.09
N ASN A 29 2.77 4.72 -2.60
CA ASN A 29 3.10 4.83 -4.03
C ASN A 29 2.00 4.26 -4.92
N HIS A 30 1.63 2.99 -4.73
CA HIS A 30 0.56 2.39 -5.54
C HIS A 30 -0.83 2.91 -5.17
N CYS A 31 -1.09 3.22 -3.89
CA CYS A 31 -2.38 3.76 -3.47
C CYS A 31 -2.71 5.10 -4.16
N MET A 32 -1.72 5.96 -4.37
CA MET A 32 -1.91 7.20 -5.14
C MET A 32 -2.28 6.92 -6.59
N GLY A 33 -1.64 5.93 -7.21
CA GLY A 33 -1.98 5.50 -8.58
C GLY A 33 -3.38 4.91 -8.67
N GLU A 34 -3.74 4.03 -7.74
CA GLU A 34 -5.07 3.40 -7.67
C GLU A 34 -6.19 4.42 -7.45
N ALA A 35 -6.00 5.37 -6.52
CA ALA A 35 -6.97 6.42 -6.27
C ALA A 35 -7.11 7.39 -7.46
N LEU A 36 -6.00 7.72 -8.14
CA LEU A 36 -6.04 8.51 -9.37
C LEU A 36 -6.76 7.77 -10.49
N LEU A 37 -6.53 6.47 -10.64
CA LEU A 37 -7.25 5.61 -11.59
C LEU A 37 -8.75 5.60 -11.29
N ALA A 38 -9.14 5.47 -10.01
CA ALA A 38 -10.53 5.56 -9.58
C ALA A 38 -11.18 6.88 -10.05
N LYS A 39 -10.49 8.00 -9.83
CA LYS A 39 -10.94 9.32 -10.32
C LYS A 39 -11.10 9.35 -11.82
N TYR A 40 -10.10 8.87 -12.56
CA TYR A 40 -10.12 8.82 -14.02
C TYR A 40 -11.29 7.98 -14.56
N MET A 41 -11.60 6.87 -13.88
CA MET A 41 -12.73 6.00 -14.22
C MET A 41 -14.10 6.56 -13.77
N GLY A 42 -14.14 7.71 -13.11
CA GLY A 42 -15.38 8.30 -12.58
C GLY A 42 -15.95 7.55 -11.37
N LYS A 43 -15.13 6.73 -10.70
CA LYS A 43 -15.52 6.05 -9.46
C LYS A 43 -15.61 7.02 -8.31
N LYS A 44 -16.52 6.73 -7.36
CA LYS A 44 -16.76 7.56 -6.19
C LYS A 44 -16.10 7.00 -4.93
N LYS A 45 -15.83 5.69 -4.94
CA LYS A 45 -15.37 4.94 -3.77
C LYS A 45 -14.18 4.05 -4.09
N VAL A 46 -13.29 3.91 -3.11
CA VAL A 46 -12.23 2.89 -3.08
C VAL A 46 -12.51 1.90 -1.96
N ILE A 47 -12.30 0.62 -2.21
CA ILE A 47 -12.48 -0.47 -1.23
C ILE A 47 -11.17 -1.23 -1.13
N ALA A 48 -10.73 -1.52 0.09
CA ALA A 48 -9.56 -2.36 0.33
C ALA A 48 -9.67 -3.16 1.62
N GLU A 49 -8.77 -4.08 1.78
CA GLU A 49 -8.48 -4.79 3.02
C GLU A 49 -7.19 -4.29 3.66
N THR A 50 -7.00 -4.59 4.93
CA THR A 50 -5.72 -4.38 5.61
C THR A 50 -5.57 -5.32 6.79
N GLY A 51 -4.34 -5.77 7.07
CA GLY A 51 -3.99 -6.55 8.26
C GLY A 51 -3.25 -5.66 9.27
N ALA A 52 -1.97 -5.37 9.02
CA ALA A 52 -1.16 -4.49 9.88
C ALA A 52 -1.61 -3.00 9.87
N GLY A 53 -2.49 -2.61 8.95
CA GLY A 53 -3.03 -1.26 8.85
C GLY A 53 -2.26 -0.30 7.94
N GLN A 54 -1.07 -0.66 7.46
CA GLN A 54 -0.25 0.23 6.64
C GLN A 54 -0.89 0.52 5.28
N HIS A 55 -1.43 -0.50 4.62
CA HIS A 55 -2.15 -0.32 3.36
C HIS A 55 -3.42 0.51 3.57
N GLY A 56 -4.20 0.21 4.62
CA GLY A 56 -5.40 0.97 4.95
C GLY A 56 -5.12 2.46 5.18
N VAL A 57 -4.07 2.81 5.93
CA VAL A 57 -3.66 4.21 6.14
C VAL A 57 -3.23 4.86 4.83
N ALA A 58 -2.48 4.16 3.99
CA ALA A 58 -2.04 4.68 2.70
C ALA A 58 -3.22 4.96 1.75
N LEU A 59 -4.15 4.01 1.64
CA LEU A 59 -5.34 4.19 0.80
C LEU A 59 -6.28 5.26 1.34
N ALA A 60 -6.50 5.30 2.66
CA ALA A 60 -7.28 6.36 3.30
C ALA A 60 -6.68 7.76 3.02
N THR A 61 -5.34 7.86 3.04
CA THR A 61 -4.64 9.11 2.68
C THR A 61 -4.88 9.50 1.23
N ALA A 62 -4.73 8.56 0.30
CA ALA A 62 -4.95 8.82 -1.12
C ALA A 62 -6.42 9.16 -1.41
N ALA A 63 -7.37 8.45 -0.78
CA ALA A 63 -8.80 8.72 -0.91
C ALA A 63 -9.16 10.13 -0.40
N ALA A 64 -8.65 10.52 0.77
CA ALA A 64 -8.83 11.86 1.32
C ALA A 64 -8.28 12.94 0.38
N TYR A 65 -7.09 12.72 -0.19
CA TYR A 65 -6.47 13.64 -1.14
C TYR A 65 -7.30 13.84 -2.42
N PHE A 66 -7.87 12.76 -2.96
CA PHE A 66 -8.66 12.81 -4.19
C PHE A 66 -10.17 13.05 -3.98
N GLY A 67 -10.64 13.13 -2.73
CA GLY A 67 -12.05 13.32 -2.40
C GLY A 67 -12.91 12.10 -2.75
N LEU A 68 -12.42 10.90 -2.46
CA LEU A 68 -13.11 9.62 -2.66
C LEU A 68 -13.61 9.06 -1.33
N GLU A 69 -14.75 8.39 -1.33
CA GLU A 69 -15.16 7.53 -0.22
C GLU A 69 -14.17 6.35 -0.08
N CYS A 70 -13.95 5.89 1.14
CA CYS A 70 -12.97 4.85 1.41
C CYS A 70 -13.50 3.86 2.45
N ASP A 71 -13.70 2.61 2.05
CA ASP A 71 -14.04 1.51 2.95
C ASP A 71 -12.83 0.59 3.12
N ILE A 72 -12.38 0.42 4.36
CA ILE A 72 -11.25 -0.45 4.71
C ILE A 72 -11.76 -1.61 5.57
N TYR A 73 -11.69 -2.81 5.02
CA TYR A 73 -12.03 -4.06 5.70
C TYR A 73 -10.85 -4.55 6.55
N MET A 74 -11.10 -4.84 7.81
CA MET A 74 -10.05 -5.26 8.74
C MET A 74 -10.58 -6.27 9.74
N GLY A 75 -9.85 -7.34 9.98
CA GLY A 75 -10.25 -8.36 10.94
C GLY A 75 -10.28 -7.81 12.39
N ALA A 76 -11.26 -8.25 13.17
CA ALA A 76 -11.47 -7.76 14.54
C ALA A 76 -10.24 -7.96 15.45
N VAL A 77 -9.49 -9.04 15.24
CA VAL A 77 -8.23 -9.31 15.96
C VAL A 77 -7.17 -8.28 15.58
N ASP A 78 -7.07 -7.95 14.29
CA ASP A 78 -6.09 -6.99 13.80
C ASP A 78 -6.45 -5.55 14.19
N ILE A 79 -7.75 -5.18 14.21
CA ILE A 79 -8.23 -3.89 14.71
C ILE A 79 -7.74 -3.63 16.14
N LYS A 80 -7.85 -4.62 17.01
CA LYS A 80 -7.40 -4.49 18.41
C LYS A 80 -5.89 -4.33 18.51
N LYS A 81 -5.12 -5.10 17.72
CA LYS A 81 -3.65 -5.05 17.72
C LYS A 81 -3.10 -3.76 17.13
N GLN A 82 -3.80 -3.20 16.13
CA GLN A 82 -3.35 -2.08 15.31
C GLN A 82 -4.17 -0.81 15.54
N ALA A 83 -4.69 -0.61 16.74
CA ALA A 83 -5.54 0.52 17.11
C ALA A 83 -5.00 1.91 16.67
N PRO A 84 -3.68 2.20 16.74
CA PRO A 84 -3.15 3.46 16.23
C PRO A 84 -3.36 3.68 14.73
N ASN A 85 -3.24 2.63 13.90
CA ASN A 85 -3.49 2.71 12.47
C ASN A 85 -4.99 2.86 12.18
N VAL A 86 -5.84 2.18 12.95
CA VAL A 86 -7.31 2.35 12.87
C VAL A 86 -7.70 3.80 13.16
N ALA A 87 -7.13 4.42 14.20
CA ALA A 87 -7.36 5.82 14.51
C ALA A 87 -6.94 6.74 13.35
N ARG A 88 -5.77 6.49 12.73
CA ARG A 88 -5.31 7.26 11.56
C ARG A 88 -6.27 7.15 10.37
N MET A 89 -6.72 5.94 10.04
CA MET A 89 -7.71 5.74 8.97
C MET A 89 -9.00 6.52 9.20
N LYS A 90 -9.53 6.49 10.44
CA LYS A 90 -10.74 7.23 10.81
C LYS A 90 -10.53 8.75 10.76
N ILE A 91 -9.40 9.28 11.19
CA ILE A 91 -9.04 10.71 11.08
C ILE A 91 -9.01 11.15 9.62
N LEU A 92 -8.55 10.28 8.72
CA LEU A 92 -8.52 10.53 7.27
C LEU A 92 -9.90 10.39 6.59
N GLY A 93 -10.93 10.04 7.35
CA GLY A 93 -12.30 9.93 6.86
C GLY A 93 -12.67 8.55 6.29
N ALA A 94 -11.79 7.55 6.41
CA ALA A 94 -12.12 6.20 5.98
C ALA A 94 -13.07 5.51 6.95
N ASN A 95 -14.02 4.75 6.39
CA ASN A 95 -14.86 3.83 7.13
C ASN A 95 -14.12 2.51 7.33
N VAL A 96 -13.81 2.16 8.58
CA VAL A 96 -13.17 0.89 8.91
C VAL A 96 -14.24 -0.13 9.25
N VAL A 97 -14.40 -1.11 8.36
CA VAL A 97 -15.38 -2.19 8.46
C VAL A 97 -14.77 -3.36 9.20
N GLU A 98 -15.30 -3.66 10.37
CA GLU A 98 -14.84 -4.78 11.20
C GLU A 98 -15.32 -6.11 10.61
N VAL A 99 -14.40 -7.07 10.43
CA VAL A 99 -14.70 -8.42 9.96
C VAL A 99 -14.56 -9.40 11.12
N THR A 100 -15.67 -10.06 11.44
CA THR A 100 -15.80 -10.95 12.63
C THR A 100 -15.91 -12.43 12.26
N GLU A 101 -15.94 -12.78 10.98
CA GLU A 101 -15.97 -14.15 10.52
C GLU A 101 -14.60 -14.84 10.65
N GLY A 102 -14.60 -16.14 10.72
CA GLY A 102 -13.42 -17.02 10.71
C GLY A 102 -12.40 -16.65 11.76
N LEU A 103 -11.13 -16.53 11.38
CA LEU A 103 -10.03 -16.16 12.28
C LEU A 103 -9.95 -14.65 12.57
N GLN A 104 -10.78 -13.85 11.93
CA GLN A 104 -10.85 -12.40 12.11
C GLN A 104 -9.52 -11.68 11.82
N THR A 105 -8.83 -12.12 10.76
CA THR A 105 -7.53 -11.64 10.33
C THR A 105 -7.54 -11.19 8.86
N LEU A 106 -6.38 -10.94 8.29
CA LEU A 106 -6.23 -10.43 6.92
C LEU A 106 -6.96 -11.26 5.87
N LYS A 107 -6.95 -12.60 5.97
CA LYS A 107 -7.62 -13.46 4.97
C LYS A 107 -9.11 -13.16 4.88
N GLU A 108 -9.79 -13.14 6.01
CA GLU A 108 -11.23 -12.86 6.08
C GLU A 108 -11.55 -11.42 5.64
N ALA A 109 -10.64 -10.48 5.93
CA ALA A 109 -10.76 -9.10 5.46
C ALA A 109 -10.67 -9.00 3.92
N VAL A 110 -9.78 -9.78 3.28
CA VAL A 110 -9.69 -9.88 1.81
C VAL A 110 -11.00 -10.41 1.23
N ASP A 111 -11.51 -11.51 1.77
CA ASP A 111 -12.75 -12.14 1.29
C ASP A 111 -13.95 -11.16 1.40
N ALA A 112 -14.07 -10.47 2.53
CA ALA A 112 -15.13 -9.50 2.78
C ALA A 112 -15.02 -8.26 1.87
N ALA A 113 -13.83 -7.70 1.71
CA ALA A 113 -13.59 -6.55 0.84
C ALA A 113 -13.89 -6.86 -0.63
N PHE A 114 -13.46 -8.03 -1.10
CA PHE A 114 -13.72 -8.47 -2.46
C PHE A 114 -15.22 -8.73 -2.70
N ALA A 115 -15.91 -9.34 -1.73
CA ALA A 115 -17.37 -9.53 -1.80
C ALA A 115 -18.13 -8.19 -1.83
N ALA A 116 -17.69 -7.19 -1.09
CA ALA A 116 -18.25 -5.84 -1.13
C ALA A 116 -18.00 -5.19 -2.50
N TYR A 117 -16.78 -5.26 -3.02
CA TYR A 117 -16.46 -4.76 -4.34
C TYR A 117 -17.33 -5.39 -5.44
N CYS A 118 -17.56 -6.70 -5.41
CA CYS A 118 -18.45 -7.38 -6.37
C CYS A 118 -19.89 -6.84 -6.36
N LYS A 119 -20.35 -6.30 -5.24
CA LYS A 119 -21.67 -5.68 -5.13
C LYS A 119 -21.68 -4.21 -5.60
N GLU A 120 -20.58 -3.50 -5.41
CA GLU A 120 -20.46 -2.05 -5.59
C GLU A 120 -19.59 -1.66 -6.80
N TYR A 121 -19.18 -2.60 -7.65
CA TYR A 121 -18.20 -2.39 -8.73
C TYR A 121 -18.56 -1.25 -9.72
N LYS A 122 -19.83 -0.86 -9.79
CA LYS A 122 -20.26 0.25 -10.66
C LYS A 122 -19.71 1.59 -10.17
N ASP A 123 -19.74 1.83 -8.86
CA ASP A 123 -19.33 3.08 -8.23
C ASP A 123 -17.98 2.98 -7.49
N ALA A 124 -17.50 1.77 -7.24
CA ALA A 124 -16.27 1.50 -6.51
C ALA A 124 -15.19 0.84 -7.36
N ILE A 125 -13.94 0.96 -6.90
CA ILE A 125 -12.79 0.17 -7.36
C ILE A 125 -12.16 -0.55 -6.17
N TYR A 126 -11.71 -1.79 -6.40
CA TYR A 126 -10.96 -2.56 -5.41
C TYR A 126 -9.47 -2.22 -5.52
N CYS A 127 -8.92 -1.69 -4.44
CA CYS A 127 -7.54 -1.24 -4.33
C CYS A 127 -6.76 -2.21 -3.44
N ILE A 128 -6.36 -3.35 -4.00
CA ILE A 128 -5.65 -4.38 -3.26
C ILE A 128 -4.25 -3.94 -2.85
N GLY A 129 -3.82 -4.33 -1.65
CA GLY A 129 -2.54 -3.91 -1.09
C GLY A 129 -1.31 -4.68 -1.54
N SER A 130 -1.44 -5.64 -2.47
CA SER A 130 -0.34 -6.53 -2.86
C SER A 130 -0.51 -7.03 -4.31
N VAL A 131 0.58 -7.62 -4.87
CA VAL A 131 0.61 -8.17 -6.23
C VAL A 131 -0.01 -9.57 -6.23
N LEU A 132 -1.30 -9.65 -5.93
CA LEU A 132 -2.06 -10.90 -5.88
C LEU A 132 -3.49 -10.69 -6.39
N GLY A 133 -4.24 -11.78 -6.55
CA GLY A 133 -5.61 -11.76 -7.03
C GLY A 133 -5.72 -11.93 -8.54
N PRO A 134 -6.93 -11.80 -9.11
CA PRO A 134 -7.16 -11.92 -10.55
C PRO A 134 -6.64 -10.69 -11.31
N HIS A 135 -6.41 -10.87 -12.62
CA HIS A 135 -6.15 -9.74 -13.51
C HIS A 135 -7.33 -8.73 -13.44
N PRO A 136 -7.08 -7.40 -13.39
CA PRO A 136 -5.81 -6.69 -13.61
C PRO A 136 -5.06 -6.31 -12.32
N PHE A 137 -5.50 -6.71 -11.12
CA PHE A 137 -4.97 -6.22 -9.85
C PHE A 137 -3.44 -6.39 -9.69
N PRO A 138 -2.85 -7.57 -9.99
CA PRO A 138 -1.40 -7.71 -9.88
C PRO A 138 -0.62 -6.73 -10.78
N MET A 139 -1.12 -6.50 -11.98
CA MET A 139 -0.51 -5.55 -12.92
C MET A 139 -0.61 -4.11 -12.41
N MET A 140 -1.77 -3.71 -11.90
CA MET A 140 -1.99 -2.36 -11.36
C MET A 140 -1.01 -2.07 -10.21
N VAL A 141 -0.95 -2.96 -9.21
CA VAL A 141 -0.07 -2.77 -8.05
C VAL A 141 1.39 -2.75 -8.48
N ARG A 142 1.83 -3.69 -9.35
CA ARG A 142 3.19 -3.72 -9.88
C ARG A 142 3.54 -2.41 -10.58
N ASP A 143 2.70 -1.97 -11.50
CA ASP A 143 3.02 -0.82 -12.35
C ASP A 143 3.02 0.49 -11.55
N PHE A 144 2.07 0.69 -10.65
CA PHE A 144 2.06 1.87 -9.77
C PHE A 144 3.18 1.84 -8.72
N GLN A 145 3.59 0.67 -8.26
CA GLN A 145 4.71 0.53 -7.31
C GLN A 145 6.07 0.64 -7.99
N SER A 146 6.17 0.45 -9.30
CA SER A 146 7.43 0.44 -10.05
C SER A 146 8.23 1.75 -9.97
N VAL A 147 7.59 2.86 -9.62
CA VAL A 147 8.23 4.18 -9.41
C VAL A 147 9.42 4.09 -8.45
N VAL A 148 9.34 3.23 -7.43
CA VAL A 148 10.44 3.01 -6.47
C VAL A 148 11.70 2.50 -7.18
N GLY A 149 11.54 1.51 -8.06
CA GLY A 149 12.66 0.93 -8.80
C GLY A 149 13.22 1.87 -9.86
N ILE A 150 12.34 2.60 -10.57
CA ILE A 150 12.73 3.58 -11.59
C ILE A 150 13.59 4.67 -10.94
N GLU A 151 13.08 5.31 -9.90
CA GLU A 151 13.81 6.35 -9.17
C GLU A 151 15.09 5.81 -8.51
N ALA A 152 15.05 4.61 -7.91
CA ALA A 152 16.20 4.03 -7.26
C ALA A 152 17.34 3.82 -8.26
N ARG A 153 17.04 3.35 -9.48
CA ARG A 153 18.03 3.18 -10.55
C ARG A 153 18.66 4.51 -10.95
N GLU A 154 17.84 5.52 -11.21
CA GLU A 154 18.30 6.85 -11.62
C GLU A 154 19.19 7.49 -10.54
N GLN A 155 18.68 7.53 -9.30
CA GLN A 155 19.39 8.11 -8.16
C GLN A 155 20.69 7.37 -7.83
N PHE A 156 20.70 6.05 -7.97
CA PHE A 156 21.92 5.27 -7.70
C PHE A 156 23.00 5.54 -8.74
N VAL A 157 22.63 5.57 -10.03
CA VAL A 157 23.57 5.89 -11.13
C VAL A 157 24.08 7.33 -11.01
N GLU A 158 23.22 8.29 -10.62
CA GLU A 158 23.65 9.67 -10.38
C GLU A 158 24.69 9.77 -9.23
N MET A 159 24.51 8.96 -8.17
CA MET A 159 25.41 8.97 -7.01
C MET A 159 26.73 8.21 -7.22
N THR A 160 26.74 7.14 -8.02
CA THR A 160 27.86 6.21 -8.10
C THR A 160 28.47 6.10 -9.50
N GLY A 161 27.75 6.51 -10.54
CA GLY A 161 28.16 6.36 -11.95
C GLY A 161 27.81 4.99 -12.57
N GLU A 162 27.32 4.03 -11.79
CA GLU A 162 27.10 2.65 -12.22
C GLU A 162 25.84 2.04 -11.61
N LEU A 163 25.46 0.83 -12.03
CA LEU A 163 24.37 0.08 -11.46
C LEU A 163 24.81 -0.68 -10.20
N PRO A 164 23.92 -0.98 -9.25
CA PRO A 164 24.27 -1.79 -8.09
C PRO A 164 24.53 -3.26 -8.51
N ASP A 165 25.48 -3.91 -7.82
CA ASP A 165 25.76 -5.36 -8.03
C ASP A 165 24.59 -6.23 -7.54
N ALA A 166 23.87 -5.79 -6.52
CA ALA A 166 22.73 -6.51 -5.95
C ALA A 166 21.67 -5.56 -5.42
N VAL A 167 20.40 -5.94 -5.62
CA VAL A 167 19.23 -5.26 -5.05
C VAL A 167 18.48 -6.25 -4.16
N VAL A 168 18.16 -5.81 -2.94
CA VAL A 168 17.45 -6.62 -1.95
C VAL A 168 16.16 -5.92 -1.54
N ALA A 169 15.07 -6.65 -1.56
CA ALA A 169 13.76 -6.19 -1.10
C ALA A 169 13.09 -7.24 -0.22
N CYS A 170 12.29 -6.80 0.74
CA CYS A 170 11.37 -7.65 1.49
C CYS A 170 10.05 -7.75 0.70
N VAL A 171 9.61 -8.97 0.43
CA VAL A 171 8.38 -9.28 -0.31
C VAL A 171 7.36 -9.92 0.61
#